data_871515d8ecdbdeac782fc289bfad5f3e
#
_entry.id   871515d8ecdbdeac782fc289bfad5f3e
#
_cell.length_a   1.000
_cell.length_b   1.000
_cell.length_c   1.000
_cell.angle_alpha   90.00
_cell.angle_beta   90.00
_cell.angle_gamma   90.00
#
_symmetry.space_group_name_H-M   'P 1'
#
loop_
_entity.id
_entity.type
_entity.pdbx_description
1 polymer ?
#
loop_
_entity_poly.entity_id
_entity_poly.type
_entity_poly.pdbx_seq_one_letter_code
_entity_poly.pdbx_strand_id
1 'polypeptide(L)'
;KDKLNHLSLGVRAACFGSRKKLHHDLEAYRYERRKRMLIPGRRQGKYSNNLFKYHLESGIMVYRGTEKEVHLPIQFYHHAEKLERAVRLPHNTAGKAVAYELYDHGEYFIIKAIIEVEPKVIMTKKEEGSIGIDINVDHIAVAHIDRQGNLCRQQILPMKLKGKTRNQRKHEIAETASKIIHECVDTHKPLVMEALDFSDKKRKQRYQPKGLNRMLSEFAYAQITEAIERKAAYEGIEVIKVDPAYTSLIGKLKYVRDKGMSVHQAASYVIARKGIGYKEKILRE
;
A
#
# COMPACT_ATOMS: atom_id res chain seq x y z
N LYS A 1 -33.83 3.63 13.81
CA LYS A 1 -33.44 2.34 14.46
C LYS A 1 -34.19 1.15 13.87
N ASP A 2 -35.48 1.28 13.54
CA ASP A 2 -36.33 0.16 13.12
C ASP A 2 -36.03 -0.39 11.72
N LYS A 3 -35.62 0.45 10.78
CA LYS A 3 -35.22 -0.01 9.42
C LYS A 3 -34.07 -1.01 9.40
N LEU A 4 -33.18 -0.98 10.39
CA LEU A 4 -32.06 -1.93 10.48
C LEU A 4 -32.47 -3.29 11.07
N ASN A 5 -33.55 -3.33 11.85
CA ASN A 5 -34.02 -4.56 12.48
C ASN A 5 -34.71 -5.52 11.48
N HIS A 6 -35.20 -4.98 10.35
CA HIS A 6 -35.83 -5.76 9.28
C HIS A 6 -34.85 -6.36 8.28
N LEU A 7 -33.56 -5.97 8.31
CA LEU A 7 -32.56 -6.55 7.45
C LEU A 7 -32.18 -7.97 7.89
N SER A 8 -32.02 -8.88 6.94
CA SER A 8 -31.54 -10.23 7.26
C SER A 8 -30.16 -10.16 7.93
N LEU A 9 -29.85 -11.17 8.78
CA LEU A 9 -28.55 -11.24 9.47
C LEU A 9 -27.36 -11.23 8.51
N GLY A 10 -27.53 -11.78 7.30
CA GLY A 10 -26.49 -11.73 6.27
C GLY A 10 -26.22 -10.31 5.74
N VAL A 11 -27.29 -9.54 5.49
CA VAL A 11 -27.18 -8.15 5.04
C VAL A 11 -26.62 -7.27 6.14
N ARG A 12 -27.05 -7.46 7.40
CA ARG A 12 -26.44 -6.76 8.55
C ARG A 12 -24.95 -7.04 8.67
N ALA A 13 -24.52 -8.28 8.49
CA ALA A 13 -23.12 -8.65 8.55
C ALA A 13 -22.29 -8.04 7.40
N ALA A 14 -22.86 -7.97 6.20
CA ALA A 14 -22.23 -7.30 5.06
C ALA A 14 -22.08 -5.78 5.28
N CYS A 15 -23.13 -5.13 5.82
CA CYS A 15 -23.12 -3.68 6.07
C CYS A 15 -22.29 -3.28 7.32
N PHE A 16 -22.24 -4.12 8.35
CA PHE A 16 -21.72 -3.75 9.67
C PHE A 16 -20.56 -4.62 10.17
N GLY A 17 -20.06 -5.58 9.39
CA GLY A 17 -18.86 -6.34 9.68
C GLY A 17 -19.12 -7.81 10.06
N SER A 18 -18.20 -8.42 10.80
CA SER A 18 -18.13 -9.86 11.01
C SER A 18 -19.41 -10.52 11.51
N ARG A 19 -19.90 -11.49 10.75
CA ARG A 19 -21.08 -12.31 11.09
C ARG A 19 -20.94 -13.04 12.43
N LYS A 20 -19.74 -13.47 12.81
CA LYS A 20 -19.45 -14.12 14.10
C LYS A 20 -19.71 -13.19 15.29
N LYS A 21 -19.21 -11.95 15.25
CA LYS A 21 -19.43 -10.98 16.33
C LYS A 21 -20.90 -10.62 16.50
N LEU A 22 -21.63 -10.50 15.40
CA LEU A 22 -23.06 -10.16 15.40
C LEU A 22 -23.92 -11.26 16.05
N HIS A 23 -23.51 -12.53 15.93
CA HIS A 23 -24.24 -13.66 16.51
C HIS A 23 -23.94 -13.91 17.99
N HIS A 24 -22.73 -13.58 18.45
CA HIS A 24 -22.33 -13.87 19.83
C HIS A 24 -22.67 -12.77 20.82
N ASP A 25 -22.53 -11.51 20.44
CA ASP A 25 -22.82 -10.37 21.32
C ASP A 25 -23.09 -9.11 20.50
N LEU A 26 -24.37 -8.78 20.34
CA LEU A 26 -24.80 -7.61 19.57
C LEU A 26 -24.43 -6.30 20.26
N GLU A 27 -24.43 -6.26 21.59
CA GLU A 27 -24.12 -5.06 22.35
C GLU A 27 -22.62 -4.77 22.31
N ALA A 28 -21.78 -5.77 22.52
CA ALA A 28 -20.34 -5.65 22.36
C ALA A 28 -19.96 -5.26 20.93
N TYR A 29 -20.65 -5.82 19.93
CA TYR A 29 -20.44 -5.42 18.53
C TYR A 29 -20.82 -3.94 18.28
N ARG A 30 -21.96 -3.49 18.81
CA ARG A 30 -22.40 -2.11 18.71
C ARG A 30 -21.44 -1.15 19.42
N TYR A 31 -20.95 -1.54 20.59
CA TYR A 31 -19.98 -0.79 21.36
C TYR A 31 -18.66 -0.63 20.57
N GLU A 32 -18.10 -1.73 20.07
CA GLU A 32 -16.88 -1.70 19.25
C GLU A 32 -17.04 -0.87 17.97
N ARG A 33 -18.22 -0.87 17.36
CA ARG A 33 -18.52 -0.03 16.19
C ARG A 33 -18.61 1.45 16.51
N ARG A 34 -19.04 1.81 17.70
CA ARG A 34 -19.11 3.21 18.14
C ARG A 34 -17.75 3.79 18.46
N LYS A 35 -16.77 2.95 18.82
CA LYS A 35 -15.40 3.39 19.08
C LYS A 35 -14.69 4.02 17.89
N ARG A 36 -15.19 3.77 16.67
CA ARG A 36 -14.62 4.31 15.46
C ARG A 36 -15.68 5.07 14.66
N MET A 37 -15.43 6.33 14.43
CA MET A 37 -16.27 7.19 13.60
C MET A 37 -15.44 7.70 12.42
N LEU A 38 -15.90 7.42 11.19
CA LEU A 38 -15.33 7.98 9.97
C LEU A 38 -16.21 9.14 9.51
N ILE A 39 -15.60 10.29 9.35
CA ILE A 39 -16.23 11.50 8.85
C ILE A 39 -15.68 11.75 7.44
N PRO A 40 -16.47 11.49 6.40
CA PRO A 40 -16.04 11.67 5.03
C PRO A 40 -15.65 13.12 4.75
N GLY A 41 -14.63 13.32 3.94
CA GLY A 41 -14.22 14.64 3.50
C GLY A 41 -15.24 15.23 2.55
N ARG A 42 -15.84 16.36 2.96
CA ARG A 42 -16.72 17.18 2.12
C ARG A 42 -16.43 18.64 2.38
N ARG A 43 -15.92 19.34 1.39
CA ARG A 43 -15.60 20.77 1.52
C ARG A 43 -16.87 21.61 1.63
N GLN A 44 -16.78 22.67 2.43
CA GLN A 44 -17.80 23.71 2.51
C GLN A 44 -17.14 25.09 2.63
N GLY A 45 -17.23 25.87 1.56
CA GLY A 45 -16.59 27.18 1.53
C GLY A 45 -15.08 27.10 1.79
N LYS A 46 -14.59 27.86 2.75
CA LYS A 46 -13.17 27.88 3.17
C LYS A 46 -12.71 26.67 3.99
N TYR A 47 -13.63 25.81 4.39
CA TYR A 47 -13.31 24.69 5.26
C TYR A 47 -13.07 23.41 4.44
N SER A 48 -12.04 22.66 4.79
CA SER A 48 -11.69 21.39 4.18
C SER A 48 -12.66 20.24 4.49
N ASN A 49 -13.50 20.41 5.53
CA ASN A 49 -14.55 19.50 5.92
C ASN A 49 -15.77 20.28 6.43
N ASN A 50 -16.98 19.83 6.12
CA ASN A 50 -18.21 20.51 6.49
C ASN A 50 -18.64 20.27 7.94
N LEU A 51 -18.32 19.11 8.51
CA LEU A 51 -18.67 18.74 9.87
C LEU A 51 -17.55 19.03 10.86
N PHE A 52 -16.29 18.82 10.44
CA PHE A 52 -15.09 19.06 11.23
C PHE A 52 -14.31 20.24 10.66
N LYS A 53 -14.38 21.37 11.34
CA LYS A 53 -13.67 22.59 10.95
C LYS A 53 -12.43 22.76 11.81
N TYR A 54 -11.27 22.47 11.24
CA TYR A 54 -10.00 22.61 11.94
C TYR A 54 -9.46 24.03 11.78
N HIS A 55 -9.24 24.70 12.88
CA HIS A 55 -8.65 26.03 12.96
C HIS A 55 -7.17 25.89 13.28
N LEU A 56 -6.32 26.08 12.28
CA LEU A 56 -4.86 25.85 12.36
C LEU A 56 -4.18 26.72 13.42
N GLU A 57 -4.60 27.99 13.55
CA GLU A 57 -3.93 28.95 14.44
C GLU A 57 -4.21 28.65 15.93
N SER A 58 -5.40 28.18 16.23
CA SER A 58 -5.80 27.86 17.61
C SER A 58 -5.62 26.40 18.00
N GLY A 59 -5.38 25.51 17.02
CA GLY A 59 -5.35 24.06 17.25
C GLY A 59 -6.72 23.49 17.68
N ILE A 60 -7.82 24.21 17.40
CA ILE A 60 -9.17 23.81 17.79
C ILE A 60 -9.89 23.21 16.59
N MET A 61 -10.47 22.05 16.78
CA MET A 61 -11.41 21.45 15.85
C MET A 61 -12.84 21.67 16.35
N VAL A 62 -13.67 22.26 15.51
CA VAL A 62 -15.08 22.49 15.79
C VAL A 62 -15.92 21.45 15.09
N TYR A 63 -16.64 20.64 15.84
CA TYR A 63 -17.57 19.64 15.31
C TYR A 63 -18.99 20.21 15.30
N ARG A 64 -19.67 20.11 14.16
CA ARG A 64 -21.01 20.62 13.89
C ARG A 64 -22.01 19.52 13.50
N GLY A 65 -21.90 18.36 14.08
CA GLY A 65 -22.80 17.22 13.82
C GLY A 65 -23.93 17.05 14.84
N THR A 66 -24.02 17.94 15.84
CA THR A 66 -25.01 17.94 16.92
C THR A 66 -25.70 19.28 16.99
N GLU A 67 -26.74 19.40 17.84
CA GLU A 67 -27.45 20.68 18.09
C GLU A 67 -26.51 21.78 18.62
N LYS A 68 -25.47 21.38 19.34
CA LYS A 68 -24.45 22.32 19.88
C LYS A 68 -23.11 22.04 19.20
N GLU A 69 -22.35 23.10 18.93
CA GLU A 69 -20.95 22.96 18.48
C GLU A 69 -20.09 22.41 19.62
N VAL A 70 -19.24 21.45 19.27
CA VAL A 70 -18.27 20.89 20.20
C VAL A 70 -16.88 21.35 19.77
N HIS A 71 -16.17 22.03 20.67
CA HIS A 71 -14.82 22.53 20.47
C HIS A 71 -13.82 21.56 21.10
N LEU A 72 -12.96 20.99 20.25
CA LEU A 72 -11.99 19.97 20.65
C LEU A 72 -10.57 20.53 20.44
N PRO A 73 -9.78 20.71 21.50
CA PRO A 73 -8.36 21.03 21.35
C PRO A 73 -7.66 19.79 20.78
N ILE A 74 -6.94 19.97 19.66
CA ILE A 74 -6.29 18.88 18.94
C ILE A 74 -4.87 19.24 18.64
N GLN A 75 -3.97 18.28 18.85
CA GLN A 75 -2.58 18.36 18.46
C GLN A 75 -2.23 17.23 17.48
N PHE A 76 -1.68 17.61 16.31
CA PHE A 76 -1.13 16.66 15.35
C PHE A 76 0.37 16.55 15.56
N TYR A 77 0.85 15.36 15.95
CA TYR A 77 2.26 15.09 16.21
C TYR A 77 3.04 14.71 14.96
N HIS A 78 2.33 14.16 13.94
CA HIS A 78 2.96 13.66 12.71
C HIS A 78 2.33 14.32 11.49
N HIS A 79 3.18 14.75 10.56
CA HIS A 79 2.75 15.33 9.27
C HIS A 79 1.80 16.53 9.38
N ALA A 80 1.94 17.33 10.44
CA ALA A 80 1.11 18.52 10.67
C ALA A 80 1.19 19.50 9.49
N GLU A 81 2.39 19.69 8.92
CA GLU A 81 2.64 20.54 7.75
C GLU A 81 1.87 20.09 6.50
N LYS A 82 1.66 18.78 6.32
CA LYS A 82 0.86 18.25 5.19
C LYS A 82 -0.62 18.53 5.39
N LEU A 83 -1.11 18.37 6.62
CA LEU A 83 -2.48 18.72 6.95
C LEU A 83 -2.71 20.23 6.80
N GLU A 84 -1.79 21.04 7.32
CA GLU A 84 -1.84 22.50 7.18
C GLU A 84 -1.93 22.93 5.72
N ARG A 85 -1.07 22.37 4.86
CA ARG A 85 -1.11 22.62 3.42
C ARG A 85 -2.47 22.23 2.83
N ALA A 86 -3.02 21.07 3.18
CA ALA A 86 -4.31 20.61 2.69
C ALA A 86 -5.49 21.49 3.16
N VAL A 87 -5.40 22.04 4.38
CA VAL A 87 -6.43 22.92 4.96
C VAL A 87 -6.35 24.33 4.38
N ARG A 88 -5.15 24.88 4.16
CA ARG A 88 -4.91 26.24 3.66
C ARG A 88 -5.13 26.44 2.17
N LEU A 89 -5.40 25.38 1.38
CA LEU A 89 -5.58 25.51 -0.08
C LEU A 89 -6.65 26.58 -0.40
N PRO A 90 -6.36 27.52 -1.34
CA PRO A 90 -7.27 28.61 -1.68
C PRO A 90 -8.61 28.12 -2.21
N HIS A 91 -9.64 28.94 -2.04
CA HIS A 91 -11.02 28.64 -2.44
C HIS A 91 -11.18 28.25 -3.92
N ASN A 92 -10.37 28.81 -4.80
CA ASN A 92 -10.47 28.64 -6.24
C ASN A 92 -9.70 27.43 -6.79
N THR A 93 -8.90 26.78 -5.98
CA THR A 93 -8.32 25.49 -6.36
C THR A 93 -9.31 24.40 -5.96
N ALA A 94 -9.46 23.38 -6.79
CA ALA A 94 -10.19 22.15 -6.48
C ALA A 94 -9.48 21.40 -5.32
N GLY A 95 -9.27 22.12 -4.23
CA GLY A 95 -8.60 21.63 -3.04
C GLY A 95 -9.33 20.42 -2.50
N LYS A 96 -8.59 19.36 -2.25
CA LYS A 96 -9.11 18.08 -1.82
C LYS A 96 -9.70 18.18 -0.42
N ALA A 97 -10.84 17.54 -0.21
CA ALA A 97 -11.46 17.49 1.09
C ALA A 97 -10.63 16.66 2.06
N VAL A 98 -10.57 17.09 3.33
CA VAL A 98 -9.95 16.30 4.40
C VAL A 98 -11.01 15.44 5.07
N ALA A 99 -10.82 14.13 5.11
CA ALA A 99 -11.64 13.24 5.93
C ALA A 99 -10.98 13.03 7.30
N TYR A 100 -11.79 12.73 8.29
CA TYR A 100 -11.30 12.48 9.65
C TYR A 100 -11.80 11.14 10.16
N GLU A 101 -10.95 10.44 10.89
CA GLU A 101 -11.29 9.21 11.57
C GLU A 101 -11.02 9.39 13.05
N LEU A 102 -12.08 9.26 13.86
CA LEU A 102 -12.04 9.39 15.32
C LEU A 102 -12.08 8.01 15.95
N TYR A 103 -11.17 7.77 16.90
CA TYR A 103 -11.13 6.56 17.71
C TYR A 103 -11.31 6.91 19.19
N ASP A 104 -12.29 6.27 19.81
CA ASP A 104 -12.49 6.31 21.24
C ASP A 104 -11.67 5.23 21.93
N HIS A 105 -10.75 5.62 22.80
CA HIS A 105 -9.94 4.74 23.66
C HIS A 105 -10.40 4.74 25.11
N GLY A 106 -11.56 5.33 25.39
CA GLY A 106 -12.12 5.46 26.73
C GLY A 106 -11.64 6.69 27.47
N GLU A 107 -10.36 6.78 27.77
CA GLU A 107 -9.75 7.91 28.50
C GLU A 107 -9.34 9.05 27.56
N TYR A 108 -9.11 8.77 26.29
CA TYR A 108 -8.71 9.74 25.27
C TYR A 108 -9.24 9.38 23.90
N PHE A 109 -9.28 10.35 23.01
CA PHE A 109 -9.63 10.18 21.62
C PHE A 109 -8.39 10.36 20.73
N ILE A 110 -8.28 9.50 19.71
CA ILE A 110 -7.30 9.68 18.63
C ILE A 110 -8.05 10.15 17.40
N ILE A 111 -7.62 11.28 16.84
CA ILE A 111 -8.11 11.77 15.57
C ILE A 111 -7.03 11.57 14.49
N LYS A 112 -7.42 11.02 13.36
CA LYS A 112 -6.57 10.87 12.16
C LYS A 112 -7.14 11.72 11.05
N ALA A 113 -6.36 12.62 10.51
CA ALA A 113 -6.69 13.33 9.29
C ALA A 113 -6.29 12.46 8.09
N ILE A 114 -7.20 12.28 7.14
CA ILE A 114 -6.99 11.56 5.88
C ILE A 114 -6.99 12.60 4.77
N ILE A 115 -5.84 12.81 4.17
CA ILE A 115 -5.63 13.76 3.09
C ILE A 115 -5.23 13.01 1.82
N GLU A 116 -5.63 13.54 0.69
CA GLU A 116 -5.12 13.09 -0.60
C GLU A 116 -3.81 13.81 -0.89
N VAL A 117 -2.75 13.06 -1.12
CA VAL A 117 -1.44 13.59 -1.49
C VAL A 117 -1.26 13.42 -2.98
N GLU A 118 -0.85 14.49 -3.67
CA GLU A 118 -0.48 14.37 -5.08
C GLU A 118 0.81 13.58 -5.21
N PRO A 119 0.88 12.64 -6.18
CA PRO A 119 2.11 11.94 -6.48
C PRO A 119 3.19 12.97 -6.85
N LYS A 120 4.42 12.71 -6.44
CA LYS A 120 5.55 13.50 -6.93
C LYS A 120 5.70 13.29 -8.43
N VAL A 121 6.24 14.31 -9.11
CA VAL A 121 6.66 14.17 -10.52
C VAL A 121 7.68 13.04 -10.61
N ILE A 122 7.57 12.21 -11.66
CA ILE A 122 8.51 11.12 -11.89
C ILE A 122 9.91 11.68 -12.12
N MET A 123 10.86 11.24 -11.30
CA MET A 123 12.26 11.69 -11.31
C MET A 123 13.22 10.64 -11.87
N THR A 124 12.75 9.43 -12.14
CA THR A 124 13.57 8.32 -12.64
C THR A 124 13.72 8.33 -14.15
N LYS A 125 14.88 7.86 -14.64
CA LYS A 125 15.23 7.81 -16.05
C LYS A 125 15.70 6.41 -16.43
N LYS A 126 15.12 5.83 -17.48
CA LYS A 126 15.52 4.51 -18.02
C LYS A 126 16.93 4.51 -18.58
N GLU A 127 17.40 5.67 -18.99
CA GLU A 127 18.76 5.90 -19.51
C GLU A 127 19.84 5.67 -18.44
N GLU A 128 19.48 5.69 -17.16
CA GLU A 128 20.38 5.34 -16.05
C GLU A 128 20.41 3.83 -15.75
N GLY A 129 19.57 3.05 -16.42
CA GLY A 129 19.34 1.64 -16.16
C GLY A 129 18.05 1.39 -15.39
N SER A 130 17.99 0.32 -14.61
CA SER A 130 16.82 -0.01 -13.80
C SER A 130 17.15 -0.86 -12.58
N ILE A 131 16.19 -0.96 -11.67
CA ILE A 131 16.23 -1.86 -10.53
C ILE A 131 15.11 -2.88 -10.70
N GLY A 132 15.46 -4.16 -10.88
CA GLY A 132 14.50 -5.25 -11.00
C GLY A 132 14.32 -5.97 -9.68
N ILE A 133 13.08 -6.33 -9.36
CA ILE A 133 12.76 -7.10 -8.17
C ILE A 133 12.01 -8.38 -8.50
N ASP A 134 12.39 -9.47 -7.83
CA ASP A 134 11.65 -10.73 -7.77
C ASP A 134 11.09 -10.90 -6.37
N ILE A 135 9.76 -10.86 -6.24
CA ILE A 135 9.06 -10.85 -4.95
C ILE A 135 8.73 -12.27 -4.54
N ASN A 136 9.20 -12.66 -3.35
CA ASN A 136 8.86 -13.90 -2.69
C ASN A 136 8.23 -13.63 -1.31
N VAL A 137 7.63 -14.64 -0.70
CA VAL A 137 6.91 -14.49 0.59
C VAL A 137 7.86 -14.20 1.75
N ASP A 138 9.09 -14.67 1.67
CA ASP A 138 10.12 -14.61 2.73
C ASP A 138 11.31 -13.72 2.37
N HIS A 139 11.39 -13.24 1.13
CA HIS A 139 12.45 -12.33 0.68
C HIS A 139 12.07 -11.63 -0.62
N ILE A 140 12.79 -10.57 -0.93
CA ILE A 140 12.78 -9.92 -2.24
C ILE A 140 14.21 -9.92 -2.78
N ALA A 141 14.40 -10.50 -3.96
CA ALA A 141 15.67 -10.39 -4.67
C ALA A 141 15.68 -9.10 -5.49
N VAL A 142 16.79 -8.36 -5.42
CA VAL A 142 16.94 -7.05 -6.06
C VAL A 142 18.19 -7.07 -6.93
N ALA A 143 18.08 -6.61 -8.17
CA ALA A 143 19.19 -6.46 -9.10
C ALA A 143 19.21 -5.05 -9.70
N HIS A 144 20.35 -4.38 -9.58
CA HIS A 144 20.61 -3.10 -10.22
C HIS A 144 21.37 -3.30 -11.50
N ILE A 145 20.91 -2.70 -12.58
CA ILE A 145 21.61 -2.73 -13.88
C ILE A 145 21.91 -1.30 -14.36
N ASP A 146 22.92 -1.20 -15.20
CA ASP A 146 23.23 0.02 -15.91
C ASP A 146 22.39 0.16 -17.21
N ARG A 147 22.60 1.24 -17.95
CA ARG A 147 21.94 1.51 -19.23
C ARG A 147 22.24 0.45 -20.32
N GLN A 148 23.37 -0.24 -20.22
CA GLN A 148 23.77 -1.32 -21.11
C GLN A 148 23.23 -2.69 -20.66
N GLY A 149 22.45 -2.73 -19.58
CA GLY A 149 21.90 -3.96 -19.04
C GLY A 149 22.90 -4.83 -18.29
N ASN A 150 24.07 -4.29 -17.91
CA ASN A 150 25.04 -5.01 -17.10
C ASN A 150 24.66 -4.93 -15.63
N LEU A 151 24.94 -6.01 -14.90
CA LEU A 151 24.70 -6.07 -13.47
C LEU A 151 25.69 -5.18 -12.71
N CYS A 152 25.18 -4.19 -11.97
CA CYS A 152 25.97 -3.33 -11.10
C CYS A 152 26.00 -3.85 -9.65
N ARG A 153 24.85 -4.29 -9.15
CA ARG A 153 24.68 -4.76 -7.76
C ARG A 153 23.53 -5.73 -7.68
N GLN A 154 23.62 -6.66 -6.74
CA GLN A 154 22.53 -7.56 -6.39
C GLN A 154 22.47 -7.77 -4.90
N GLN A 155 21.26 -8.01 -4.37
CA GLN A 155 21.05 -8.32 -2.96
C GLN A 155 19.77 -9.11 -2.76
N ILE A 156 19.66 -9.75 -1.61
CA ILE A 156 18.43 -10.37 -1.12
C ILE A 156 18.03 -9.63 0.15
N LEU A 157 16.82 -9.10 0.14
CA LEU A 157 16.21 -8.46 1.30
C LEU A 157 15.32 -9.50 1.99
N PRO A 158 15.71 -10.02 3.15
CA PRO A 158 14.90 -10.99 3.87
C PRO A 158 13.64 -10.32 4.43
N MET A 159 12.53 -11.08 4.44
CA MET A 159 11.24 -10.59 4.93
C MET A 159 10.57 -11.68 5.77
N LYS A 160 10.47 -11.45 7.08
CA LYS A 160 9.93 -12.44 8.02
C LYS A 160 8.45 -12.16 8.31
N LEU A 161 7.54 -12.70 7.50
CA LEU A 161 6.10 -12.47 7.67
C LEU A 161 5.38 -13.55 8.50
N LYS A 162 5.93 -14.78 8.55
CA LYS A 162 5.35 -15.91 9.27
C LYS A 162 5.44 -15.66 10.79
N GLY A 163 4.36 -15.95 11.52
CA GLY A 163 4.30 -15.77 12.97
C GLY A 163 4.08 -14.34 13.47
N LYS A 164 4.06 -13.34 12.58
CA LYS A 164 3.83 -11.94 12.93
C LYS A 164 2.35 -11.58 12.94
N THR A 165 1.97 -10.65 13.81
CA THR A 165 0.64 -10.02 13.79
C THR A 165 0.43 -9.21 12.51
N ARG A 166 -0.82 -8.83 12.22
CA ARG A 166 -1.15 -8.01 11.04
C ARG A 166 -0.34 -6.69 10.99
N ASN A 167 -0.20 -6.02 12.13
CA ASN A 167 0.52 -4.75 12.19
C ASN A 167 2.03 -4.91 12.02
N GLN A 168 2.61 -5.95 12.63
CA GLN A 168 4.02 -6.29 12.45
C GLN A 168 4.35 -6.65 11.00
N ARG A 169 3.46 -7.41 10.32
CA ARG A 169 3.63 -7.71 8.88
C ARG A 169 3.58 -6.45 8.03
N LYS A 170 2.62 -5.55 8.29
CA LYS A 170 2.54 -4.26 7.58
C LYS A 170 3.79 -3.42 7.77
N HIS A 171 4.34 -3.40 8.96
CA HIS A 171 5.57 -2.66 9.26
C HIS A 171 6.76 -3.25 8.49
N GLU A 172 6.95 -4.57 8.54
CA GLU A 172 8.01 -5.27 7.80
C GLU A 172 7.95 -5.00 6.29
N ILE A 173 6.75 -5.10 5.71
CA ILE A 173 6.51 -4.82 4.29
C ILE A 173 6.83 -3.35 3.97
N ALA A 174 6.40 -2.42 4.81
CA ALA A 174 6.64 -1.00 4.61
C ALA A 174 8.13 -0.64 4.71
N GLU A 175 8.87 -1.25 5.64
CA GLU A 175 10.31 -1.09 5.77
C GLU A 175 11.05 -1.62 4.54
N THR A 176 10.70 -2.82 4.09
CA THR A 176 11.31 -3.42 2.90
C THR A 176 11.02 -2.59 1.64
N ALA A 177 9.77 -2.15 1.47
CA ALA A 177 9.40 -1.24 0.38
C ALA A 177 10.18 0.08 0.44
N SER A 178 10.37 0.66 1.64
CA SER A 178 11.15 1.89 1.80
C SER A 178 12.62 1.71 1.40
N LYS A 179 13.25 0.59 1.76
CA LYS A 179 14.64 0.29 1.36
C LYS A 179 14.79 0.24 -0.16
N ILE A 180 13.89 -0.48 -0.84
CA ILE A 180 13.92 -0.59 -2.31
C ILE A 180 13.72 0.77 -2.98
N ILE A 181 12.74 1.54 -2.52
CA ILE A 181 12.43 2.83 -3.13
C ILE A 181 13.53 3.87 -2.85
N HIS A 182 14.18 3.85 -1.68
CA HIS A 182 15.34 4.71 -1.44
C HIS A 182 16.46 4.43 -2.44
N GLU A 183 16.75 3.17 -2.75
CA GLU A 183 17.76 2.82 -3.76
C GLU A 183 17.37 3.35 -5.17
N CYS A 184 16.07 3.35 -5.50
CA CYS A 184 15.59 3.97 -6.74
C CYS A 184 15.78 5.49 -6.72
N VAL A 185 15.51 6.17 -5.59
CA VAL A 185 15.72 7.62 -5.42
C VAL A 185 17.19 7.96 -5.56
N ASP A 186 18.06 7.26 -4.85
CA ASP A 186 19.51 7.53 -4.83
C ASP A 186 20.17 7.32 -6.20
N THR A 187 19.65 6.39 -6.99
CA THR A 187 20.21 6.04 -8.32
C THR A 187 19.44 6.66 -9.48
N HIS A 188 18.33 7.35 -9.24
CA HIS A 188 17.39 7.85 -10.25
C HIS A 188 16.90 6.79 -11.26
N LYS A 189 16.89 5.51 -10.86
CA LYS A 189 16.49 4.39 -11.69
C LYS A 189 15.03 4.01 -11.46
N PRO A 190 14.27 3.69 -12.51
CA PRO A 190 12.93 3.13 -12.35
C PRO A 190 12.97 1.75 -11.71
N LEU A 191 11.91 1.41 -11.01
CA LEU A 191 11.68 0.08 -10.46
C LEU A 191 10.98 -0.81 -11.49
N VAL A 192 11.45 -2.03 -11.66
CA VAL A 192 10.86 -3.02 -12.56
C VAL A 192 10.39 -4.22 -11.74
N MET A 193 9.15 -4.65 -11.96
CA MET A 193 8.55 -5.80 -11.31
C MET A 193 7.64 -6.58 -12.27
N GLU A 194 7.31 -7.81 -11.93
CA GLU A 194 6.39 -8.62 -12.73
C GLU A 194 4.95 -8.12 -12.62
N ALA A 195 4.23 -8.15 -13.75
CA ALA A 195 2.79 -7.93 -13.82
C ALA A 195 2.05 -9.22 -13.45
N LEU A 196 1.91 -9.55 -12.16
CA LEU A 196 1.16 -10.72 -11.74
C LEU A 196 -0.32 -10.36 -11.54
N ASP A 197 -1.17 -10.96 -12.37
CA ASP A 197 -2.62 -10.87 -12.21
C ASP A 197 -3.15 -12.09 -11.43
N PHE A 198 -3.73 -11.80 -10.27
CA PHE A 198 -4.35 -12.81 -9.40
C PHE A 198 -5.86 -12.86 -9.54
N SER A 199 -6.48 -12.02 -10.38
CA SER A 199 -7.94 -11.88 -10.50
C SER A 199 -8.61 -13.14 -11.04
N ASP A 200 -8.04 -13.76 -12.05
CA ASP A 200 -8.61 -14.96 -12.69
C ASP A 200 -8.37 -16.26 -11.90
N LYS A 201 -7.33 -16.32 -11.08
CA LYS A 201 -6.99 -17.51 -10.29
C LYS A 201 -7.90 -17.69 -9.08
N LYS A 202 -8.43 -16.62 -8.50
CA LYS A 202 -9.39 -16.68 -7.37
C LYS A 202 -10.66 -17.45 -7.71
N ARG A 203 -11.06 -17.51 -8.96
CA ARG A 203 -12.30 -18.15 -9.42
C ARG A 203 -12.20 -19.67 -9.52
N LYS A 204 -11.00 -20.25 -9.78
CA LYS A 204 -10.81 -21.68 -10.04
C LYS A 204 -10.33 -22.52 -8.85
N GLN A 205 -9.97 -21.92 -7.70
CA GLN A 205 -9.22 -22.62 -6.63
C GLN A 205 -9.94 -22.83 -5.30
N ARG A 206 -11.27 -22.77 -5.24
CA ARG A 206 -12.04 -22.89 -3.98
C ARG A 206 -11.96 -24.24 -3.26
N TYR A 207 -11.33 -25.30 -3.81
CA TYR A 207 -11.51 -26.68 -3.34
C TYR A 207 -10.27 -27.56 -3.16
N GLN A 208 -9.06 -27.02 -2.89
CA GLN A 208 -7.89 -27.88 -2.62
C GLN A 208 -7.16 -27.52 -1.32
N PRO A 209 -6.72 -28.51 -0.48
CA PRO A 209 -6.01 -28.27 0.79
C PRO A 209 -4.68 -27.52 0.63
N LYS A 210 -4.00 -27.66 -0.51
CA LYS A 210 -2.83 -26.85 -0.90
C LYS A 210 -3.19 -25.39 -1.24
N GLY A 211 -4.49 -25.07 -1.36
CA GLY A 211 -5.02 -23.76 -1.70
C GLY A 211 -4.82 -22.71 -0.61
N LEU A 212 -4.81 -23.08 0.67
CA LEU A 212 -4.69 -22.12 1.77
C LEU A 212 -3.31 -21.46 1.79
N ASN A 213 -2.23 -22.24 1.67
CA ASN A 213 -0.86 -21.70 1.65
C ASN A 213 -0.63 -20.84 0.40
N ARG A 214 -1.18 -21.24 -0.74
CA ARG A 214 -1.11 -20.47 -1.97
C ARG A 214 -1.92 -19.16 -1.87
N MET A 215 -3.12 -19.21 -1.32
CA MET A 215 -3.94 -18.03 -1.08
C MET A 215 -3.27 -17.05 -0.11
N LEU A 216 -2.61 -17.54 0.94
CA LEU A 216 -1.85 -16.72 1.88
C LEU A 216 -0.63 -16.07 1.18
N SER A 217 0.03 -16.80 0.28
CA SER A 217 1.15 -16.28 -0.51
C SER A 217 0.69 -15.21 -1.50
N GLU A 218 -0.42 -15.42 -2.20
CA GLU A 218 -1.02 -14.44 -3.12
C GLU A 218 -1.45 -13.17 -2.38
N PHE A 219 -2.02 -13.31 -1.17
CA PHE A 219 -2.40 -12.19 -0.33
C PHE A 219 -1.18 -11.39 0.17
N ALA A 220 -0.12 -12.07 0.58
CA ALA A 220 1.12 -11.43 0.98
C ALA A 220 1.76 -10.69 -0.20
N TYR A 221 1.82 -11.32 -1.36
CA TYR A 221 2.33 -10.72 -2.60
C TYR A 221 1.57 -9.44 -2.97
N ALA A 222 0.24 -9.47 -2.95
CA ALA A 222 -0.57 -8.29 -3.24
C ALA A 222 -0.31 -7.14 -2.26
N GLN A 223 -0.13 -7.44 -0.97
CA GLN A 223 0.20 -6.42 0.03
C GLN A 223 1.59 -5.81 -0.18
N ILE A 224 2.57 -6.62 -0.56
CA ILE A 224 3.94 -6.17 -0.85
C ILE A 224 3.93 -5.27 -2.08
N THR A 225 3.30 -5.72 -3.16
CA THR A 225 3.17 -4.95 -4.41
C THR A 225 2.49 -3.60 -4.17
N GLU A 226 1.35 -3.59 -3.47
CA GLU A 226 0.62 -2.36 -3.13
C GLU A 226 1.48 -1.39 -2.29
N ALA A 227 2.23 -1.91 -1.32
CA ALA A 227 3.10 -1.08 -0.48
C ALA A 227 4.24 -0.44 -1.29
N ILE A 228 4.86 -1.20 -2.19
CA ILE A 228 5.93 -0.74 -3.08
C ILE A 228 5.38 0.32 -4.04
N GLU A 229 4.27 0.05 -4.74
CA GLU A 229 3.67 0.99 -5.70
C GLU A 229 3.26 2.30 -5.04
N ARG A 230 2.64 2.22 -3.85
CA ARG A 230 2.24 3.41 -3.09
C ARG A 230 3.46 4.23 -2.66
N LYS A 231 4.54 3.58 -2.18
CA LYS A 231 5.76 4.28 -1.78
C LYS A 231 6.47 4.87 -3.00
N ALA A 232 6.51 4.16 -4.12
CA ALA A 232 7.06 4.64 -5.39
C ALA A 232 6.33 5.90 -5.89
N ALA A 233 5.01 5.87 -5.94
CA ALA A 233 4.20 7.03 -6.32
C ALA A 233 4.43 8.23 -5.39
N TYR A 234 4.59 7.98 -4.09
CA TYR A 234 4.88 9.02 -3.11
C TYR A 234 6.25 9.68 -3.34
N GLU A 235 7.27 8.91 -3.77
CA GLU A 235 8.63 9.39 -4.00
C GLU A 235 8.91 9.82 -5.47
N GLY A 236 7.94 9.66 -6.37
CA GLY A 236 8.10 10.00 -7.79
C GLY A 236 8.96 9.00 -8.56
N ILE A 237 8.86 7.71 -8.20
CA ILE A 237 9.56 6.61 -8.87
C ILE A 237 8.62 5.95 -9.87
N GLU A 238 9.07 5.84 -11.13
CA GLU A 238 8.35 5.05 -12.15
C GLU A 238 8.40 3.57 -11.80
N VAL A 239 7.24 2.90 -11.79
CA VAL A 239 7.14 1.45 -11.66
C VAL A 239 6.77 0.85 -13.01
N ILE A 240 7.68 0.07 -13.57
CA ILE A 240 7.52 -0.62 -14.86
C ILE A 240 7.09 -2.06 -14.57
N LYS A 241 5.95 -2.46 -15.12
CA LYS A 241 5.47 -3.84 -15.03
C LYS A 241 5.83 -4.61 -16.29
N VAL A 242 6.48 -5.78 -16.13
CA VAL A 242 6.89 -6.65 -17.22
C VAL A 242 6.13 -7.97 -17.17
N ASP A 243 5.97 -8.62 -18.33
CA ASP A 243 5.39 -9.95 -18.43
C ASP A 243 6.22 -10.96 -17.61
N PRO A 244 5.59 -11.70 -16.66
CA PRO A 244 6.27 -12.70 -15.84
C PRO A 244 6.71 -13.94 -16.62
N ALA A 245 6.26 -14.11 -17.86
CA ALA A 245 6.56 -15.30 -18.64
C ALA A 245 8.07 -15.51 -18.77
N TYR A 246 8.50 -16.70 -18.33
CA TYR A 246 9.87 -17.21 -18.45
C TYR A 246 10.98 -16.46 -17.73
N THR A 247 10.71 -15.45 -16.90
CA THR A 247 11.75 -14.68 -16.19
C THR A 247 12.66 -15.57 -15.36
N SER A 248 12.09 -16.41 -14.49
CA SER A 248 12.85 -17.35 -13.65
C SER A 248 13.57 -18.43 -14.49
N LEU A 249 12.95 -18.92 -15.56
CA LEU A 249 13.56 -19.92 -16.42
C LEU A 249 14.77 -19.37 -17.18
N ILE A 250 14.61 -18.19 -17.78
CA ILE A 250 15.69 -17.47 -18.46
C ILE A 250 16.84 -17.19 -17.48
N GLY A 251 16.49 -16.66 -16.29
CA GLY A 251 17.46 -16.40 -15.22
C GLY A 251 18.25 -17.64 -14.87
N LYS A 252 17.56 -18.76 -14.61
CA LYS A 252 18.18 -20.05 -14.28
C LYS A 252 19.13 -20.55 -15.34
N LEU A 253 18.72 -20.52 -16.62
CA LEU A 253 19.52 -21.09 -17.73
C LEU A 253 20.73 -20.22 -18.08
N LYS A 254 20.59 -18.88 -18.04
CA LYS A 254 21.64 -17.98 -18.52
C LYS A 254 22.57 -17.46 -17.41
N TYR A 255 22.06 -17.20 -16.20
CA TYR A 255 22.80 -16.37 -15.25
C TYR A 255 23.15 -17.06 -13.93
N VAL A 256 22.45 -18.13 -13.54
CA VAL A 256 22.75 -18.83 -12.30
C VAL A 256 24.18 -19.39 -12.34
N ARG A 257 24.54 -20.12 -13.39
CA ARG A 257 25.88 -20.74 -13.55
C ARG A 257 26.94 -19.67 -13.83
N ASP A 258 26.69 -18.81 -14.83
CA ASP A 258 27.69 -17.89 -15.35
C ASP A 258 28.07 -16.78 -14.37
N LYS A 259 27.12 -16.37 -13.52
CA LYS A 259 27.31 -15.25 -12.58
C LYS A 259 27.27 -15.67 -11.11
N GLY A 260 27.14 -16.96 -10.81
CA GLY A 260 27.07 -17.46 -9.43
C GLY A 260 25.85 -16.95 -8.64
N MET A 261 24.73 -16.69 -9.32
CA MET A 261 23.51 -16.14 -8.71
C MET A 261 22.59 -17.25 -8.20
N SER A 262 21.78 -16.94 -7.19
CA SER A 262 20.60 -17.74 -6.90
C SER A 262 19.55 -17.58 -8.02
N VAL A 263 18.58 -18.51 -8.09
CA VAL A 263 17.50 -18.44 -9.09
C VAL A 263 16.72 -17.13 -8.98
N HIS A 264 16.45 -16.65 -7.77
CA HIS A 264 15.72 -15.41 -7.50
C HIS A 264 16.52 -14.16 -7.87
N GLN A 265 17.83 -14.16 -7.62
CA GLN A 265 18.72 -13.07 -8.06
C GLN A 265 18.82 -13.02 -9.58
N ALA A 266 18.89 -14.17 -10.24
CA ALA A 266 18.90 -14.25 -11.69
C ALA A 266 17.54 -13.81 -12.29
N ALA A 267 16.42 -14.14 -11.66
CA ALA A 267 15.09 -13.67 -12.05
C ALA A 267 14.99 -12.14 -11.93
N SER A 268 15.39 -11.54 -10.79
CA SER A 268 15.38 -10.08 -10.62
C SER A 268 16.26 -9.35 -11.65
N TYR A 269 17.38 -9.96 -12.05
CA TYR A 269 18.24 -9.42 -13.11
C TYR A 269 17.55 -9.46 -14.48
N VAL A 270 16.89 -10.57 -14.85
CA VAL A 270 16.08 -10.65 -16.08
C VAL A 270 14.94 -9.66 -16.08
N ILE A 271 14.26 -9.49 -14.94
CA ILE A 271 13.17 -8.51 -14.76
C ILE A 271 13.70 -7.10 -15.02
N ALA A 272 14.83 -6.72 -14.41
CA ALA A 272 15.45 -5.42 -14.64
C ALA A 272 15.72 -5.17 -16.14
N ARG A 273 16.33 -6.13 -16.82
CA ARG A 273 16.65 -6.05 -18.25
C ARG A 273 15.41 -5.92 -19.13
N LYS A 274 14.35 -6.70 -18.84
CA LYS A 274 13.07 -6.57 -19.55
C LYS A 274 12.50 -5.16 -19.44
N GLY A 275 12.62 -4.52 -18.27
CA GLY A 275 12.10 -3.16 -18.01
C GLY A 275 12.70 -2.08 -18.91
N ILE A 276 13.96 -2.20 -19.30
CA ILE A 276 14.63 -1.28 -20.24
C ILE A 276 14.67 -1.79 -21.68
N GLY A 277 13.88 -2.83 -22.00
CA GLY A 277 13.64 -3.26 -23.37
C GLY A 277 14.49 -4.43 -23.87
N TYR A 278 15.33 -5.03 -23.03
CA TYR A 278 16.09 -6.23 -23.45
C TYR A 278 15.17 -7.44 -23.65
N LYS A 279 15.28 -8.05 -24.82
CA LYS A 279 14.58 -9.30 -25.18
C LYS A 279 15.53 -10.48 -25.00
N GLU A 280 15.31 -11.21 -23.92
CA GLU A 280 16.07 -12.42 -23.64
C GLU A 280 15.51 -13.59 -24.45
N LYS A 281 16.37 -14.25 -25.27
CA LYS A 281 16.01 -15.46 -25.97
C LYS A 281 16.63 -16.66 -25.28
N ILE A 282 15.88 -17.73 -25.14
CA ILE A 282 16.41 -19.06 -24.79
C ILE A 282 16.88 -19.64 -26.10
N LEU A 283 18.20 -19.84 -26.26
CA LEU A 283 18.73 -20.62 -27.37
C LEU A 283 18.28 -22.06 -27.13
N ARG A 284 17.50 -22.63 -28.03
CA ARG A 284 17.26 -24.09 -28.07
C ARG A 284 18.54 -24.71 -28.64
N GLU A 285 19.24 -25.49 -27.80
CA GLU A 285 20.22 -26.43 -28.27
C GLU A 285 19.53 -27.55 -29.06
#